data_22178ba50d4375ebf84f0c4383ce3a49
#
_entry.id   22178ba50d4375ebf84f0c4383ce3a49
#
_cell.length_a   1.000
_cell.length_b   1.000
_cell.length_c   1.000
_cell.angle_alpha   90.00
_cell.angle_beta   90.00
_cell.angle_gamma   90.00
#
_symmetry.space_group_name_H-M   'P 1'
#
loop_
_entity.id
_entity.type
_entity.pdbx_description
1 polymer ?
#
loop_
_entity_poly.entity_id
_entity_poly.type
_entity_poly.pdbx_seq_one_letter_code
_entity_poly.pdbx_strand_id
1 'polypeptide(L)'
;MSEKQQILDYIETNKYSYIEISHRIHERPELGNEEIFASRTLIDRLKEHDFEIETEIAGHATGFIATYDSGLDGPAIGFLAEYDALPGLGHACGHNIIGTASVLGAIGLKQVIDQIGGKVVVLGCPAEEGGENGSAKASYVK
;
A
#
# COMPACT_ATOMS: atom_id res chain seq x y z
N MET A 1 -12.76 10.38 -22.35
CA MET A 1 -12.30 10.79 -21.01
C MET A 1 -10.81 10.52 -20.91
N SER A 2 -10.03 11.51 -20.45
CA SER A 2 -8.59 11.34 -20.27
C SER A 2 -8.28 10.28 -19.19
N GLU A 3 -7.09 9.70 -19.26
CA GLU A 3 -6.63 8.75 -18.25
C GLU A 3 -6.61 9.41 -16.85
N LYS A 4 -6.16 10.64 -16.78
CA LYS A 4 -6.17 11.41 -15.53
C LYS A 4 -7.59 11.52 -14.96
N GLN A 5 -8.57 11.83 -15.79
CA GLN A 5 -9.95 11.96 -15.35
C GLN A 5 -10.53 10.63 -14.87
N GLN A 6 -10.20 9.53 -15.55
CA GLN A 6 -10.62 8.19 -15.11
C GLN A 6 -10.08 7.85 -13.72
N ILE A 7 -8.82 8.20 -13.45
CA ILE A 7 -8.21 8.01 -12.12
C ILE A 7 -8.95 8.85 -11.07
N LEU A 8 -9.18 10.13 -11.35
CA LEU A 8 -9.86 11.03 -10.42
C LEU A 8 -11.30 10.59 -10.15
N ASP A 9 -12.00 10.13 -11.16
CA ASP A 9 -13.37 9.62 -11.02
C ASP A 9 -13.41 8.35 -10.16
N TYR A 10 -12.44 7.44 -10.35
CA TYR A 10 -12.33 6.26 -9.50
C TYR A 10 -12.13 6.66 -8.04
N ILE A 11 -11.21 7.59 -7.76
CA ILE A 11 -10.93 8.05 -6.41
C ILE A 11 -12.17 8.68 -5.79
N GLU A 12 -12.82 9.59 -6.50
CA GLU A 12 -14.01 10.28 -5.99
C GLU A 12 -15.15 9.30 -5.69
N THR A 13 -15.37 8.32 -6.57
CA THR A 13 -16.44 7.33 -6.41
C THR A 13 -16.19 6.39 -5.24
N ASN A 14 -14.93 6.05 -4.96
CA ASN A 14 -14.58 5.00 -4.01
C ASN A 14 -13.96 5.51 -2.69
N LYS A 15 -13.75 6.81 -2.55
CA LYS A 15 -13.00 7.40 -1.43
C LYS A 15 -13.48 6.96 -0.04
N TYR A 16 -14.79 6.83 0.16
CA TYR A 16 -15.31 6.49 1.48
C TYR A 16 -14.94 5.08 1.94
N SER A 17 -14.85 4.12 1.02
CA SER A 17 -14.40 2.77 1.37
C SER A 17 -12.93 2.75 1.80
N TYR A 18 -12.10 3.64 1.23
CA TYR A 18 -10.70 3.79 1.63
C TYR A 18 -10.56 4.55 2.94
N ILE A 19 -11.36 5.58 3.16
CA ILE A 19 -11.41 6.30 4.44
C ILE A 19 -11.75 5.31 5.57
N GLU A 20 -12.67 4.39 5.33
CA GLU A 20 -13.01 3.34 6.29
C GLU A 20 -11.82 2.44 6.61
N ILE A 21 -11.05 2.04 5.60
CA ILE A 21 -9.81 1.26 5.82
C ILE A 21 -8.86 2.02 6.73
N SER A 22 -8.62 3.31 6.45
CA SER A 22 -7.77 4.17 7.27
C SER A 22 -8.23 4.22 8.73
N HIS A 23 -9.54 4.38 8.95
CA HIS A 23 -10.12 4.39 10.29
C HIS A 23 -9.93 3.06 11.01
N ARG A 24 -10.16 1.94 10.33
CA ARG A 24 -9.99 0.61 10.92
C ARG A 24 -8.54 0.34 11.33
N ILE A 25 -7.58 0.77 10.52
CA ILE A 25 -6.16 0.65 10.86
C ILE A 25 -5.82 1.58 12.05
N HIS A 26 -6.34 2.80 12.06
CA HIS A 26 -6.15 3.75 13.15
C HIS A 26 -6.67 3.20 14.50
N GLU A 27 -7.80 2.51 14.48
CA GLU A 27 -8.41 1.93 15.67
C GLU A 27 -7.66 0.71 16.22
N ARG A 28 -6.76 0.14 15.42
CA ARG A 28 -5.95 -1.03 15.78
C ARG A 28 -4.46 -0.73 15.54
N PRO A 29 -3.88 0.17 16.36
CA PRO A 29 -2.47 0.51 16.17
C PRO A 29 -1.58 -0.71 16.44
N GLU A 30 -0.65 -0.96 15.52
CA GLU A 30 0.29 -2.07 15.58
C GLU A 30 1.70 -1.52 15.39
N LEU A 31 2.63 -1.98 16.21
CA LEU A 31 4.00 -1.51 16.17
C LEU A 31 4.79 -2.12 15.00
N GLY A 32 5.94 -1.55 14.71
CA GLY A 32 6.78 -1.99 13.61
C GLY A 32 7.10 -3.48 13.63
N ASN A 33 6.90 -4.13 12.49
CA ASN A 33 7.02 -5.57 12.26
C ASN A 33 5.93 -6.42 12.95
N GLU A 34 4.94 -5.79 13.57
CA GLU A 34 3.78 -6.45 14.18
C GLU A 34 2.47 -6.02 13.50
N GLU A 35 2.53 -5.38 12.35
CA GLU A 35 1.38 -4.78 11.65
C GLU A 35 0.59 -5.83 10.87
N ILE A 36 0.09 -6.86 11.56
CA ILE A 36 -0.59 -8.01 10.93
C ILE A 36 -1.94 -7.61 10.35
N PHE A 37 -2.75 -6.87 11.12
CA PHE A 37 -4.06 -6.44 10.66
C PHE A 37 -3.95 -5.40 9.53
N ALA A 38 -3.08 -4.41 9.69
CA ALA A 38 -2.91 -3.35 8.71
C ALA A 38 -2.43 -3.91 7.37
N SER A 39 -1.36 -4.72 7.37
CA SER A 39 -0.82 -5.31 6.15
C SER A 39 -1.86 -6.19 5.45
N ARG A 40 -2.57 -7.04 6.20
CA ARG A 40 -3.60 -7.92 5.64
C ARG A 40 -4.75 -7.13 5.03
N THR A 41 -5.19 -6.06 5.69
CA THR A 41 -6.28 -5.23 5.20
C THR A 41 -5.92 -4.58 3.87
N LEU A 42 -4.70 -4.06 3.74
CA LEU A 42 -4.22 -3.46 2.50
C LEU A 42 -4.03 -4.52 1.40
N ILE A 43 -3.46 -5.67 1.74
CA ILE A 43 -3.28 -6.80 0.82
C ILE A 43 -4.63 -7.27 0.26
N ASP A 44 -5.63 -7.44 1.12
CA ASP A 44 -6.95 -7.91 0.69
C ASP A 44 -7.59 -6.95 -0.32
N ARG A 45 -7.46 -5.63 -0.11
CA ARG A 45 -7.96 -4.65 -1.06
C ARG A 45 -7.22 -4.75 -2.40
N LEU A 46 -5.90 -4.93 -2.38
CA LEU A 46 -5.11 -5.09 -3.60
C LEU A 46 -5.47 -6.37 -4.35
N LYS A 47 -5.70 -7.47 -3.63
CA LYS A 47 -6.16 -8.73 -4.25
C LYS A 47 -7.51 -8.58 -4.96
N GLU A 48 -8.43 -7.82 -4.39
CA GLU A 48 -9.73 -7.54 -5.00
C GLU A 48 -9.59 -6.86 -6.38
N HIS A 49 -8.44 -6.23 -6.63
CA HIS A 49 -8.13 -5.53 -7.86
C HIS A 49 -7.06 -6.23 -8.70
N ASP A 50 -6.94 -7.55 -8.55
CA ASP A 50 -6.10 -8.42 -9.39
C ASP A 50 -4.59 -8.20 -9.24
N PHE A 51 -4.13 -7.61 -8.14
CA PHE A 51 -2.70 -7.54 -7.84
C PHE A 51 -2.19 -8.91 -7.38
N GLU A 52 -1.04 -9.31 -7.88
CA GLU A 52 -0.29 -10.46 -7.38
C GLU A 52 0.49 -10.04 -6.14
N ILE A 53 0.44 -10.86 -5.09
CA ILE A 53 1.01 -10.51 -3.79
C ILE A 53 2.16 -11.45 -3.44
N GLU A 54 3.30 -10.87 -3.06
CA GLU A 54 4.40 -11.56 -2.37
C GLU A 54 4.46 -11.04 -0.94
N THR A 55 4.64 -11.94 0.01
CA THR A 55 4.72 -11.62 1.45
C THR A 55 6.06 -12.03 2.03
N GLU A 56 6.32 -11.65 3.28
CA GLU A 56 7.54 -11.98 4.02
C GLU A 56 8.80 -11.49 3.30
N ILE A 57 8.76 -10.24 2.83
CA ILE A 57 9.84 -9.67 2.03
C ILE A 57 11.04 -9.31 2.91
N ALA A 58 12.24 -9.77 2.50
CA ALA A 58 13.52 -9.43 3.15
C ALA A 58 13.52 -9.66 4.68
N GLY A 59 12.81 -10.69 5.13
CA GLY A 59 12.73 -11.05 6.55
C GLY A 59 11.68 -10.30 7.35
N HIS A 60 10.88 -9.44 6.70
CA HIS A 60 9.78 -8.73 7.35
C HIS A 60 8.45 -9.46 7.10
N ALA A 61 7.93 -10.12 8.13
CA ALA A 61 6.71 -10.94 8.02
C ALA A 61 5.48 -10.13 7.60
N THR A 62 5.43 -8.84 7.92
CA THR A 62 4.34 -7.94 7.56
C THR A 62 4.63 -7.11 6.32
N GLY A 63 5.78 -7.32 5.67
CA GLY A 63 6.12 -6.70 4.40
C GLY A 63 5.46 -7.39 3.23
N PHE A 64 5.16 -6.65 2.16
CA PHE A 64 4.61 -7.24 0.95
C PHE A 64 5.01 -6.45 -0.29
N ILE A 65 4.95 -7.13 -1.43
CA ILE A 65 5.04 -6.49 -2.74
C ILE A 65 3.80 -6.92 -3.52
N ALA A 66 3.04 -5.95 -3.99
CA ALA A 66 1.86 -6.18 -4.81
C ALA A 66 2.10 -5.63 -6.21
N THR A 67 1.87 -6.42 -7.23
CA THR A 67 2.14 -6.04 -8.62
C THR A 67 0.93 -6.29 -9.50
N TYR A 68 0.57 -5.29 -10.30
CA TYR A 68 -0.31 -5.45 -11.44
C TYR A 68 0.46 -5.12 -12.71
N ASP A 69 0.63 -6.10 -13.59
CA ASP A 69 1.36 -5.94 -14.84
C ASP A 69 0.34 -5.89 -16.00
N SER A 70 0.39 -4.80 -16.78
CA SER A 70 -0.48 -4.64 -17.94
C SER A 70 -0.17 -5.61 -19.08
N GLY A 71 1.03 -6.19 -19.08
CA GLY A 71 1.53 -6.99 -20.20
C GLY A 71 2.01 -6.16 -21.39
N LEU A 72 1.94 -4.83 -21.29
CA LEU A 72 2.38 -3.88 -22.31
C LEU A 72 3.66 -3.17 -21.85
N ASP A 73 4.49 -2.77 -22.80
CA ASP A 73 5.70 -2.02 -22.49
C ASP A 73 5.39 -0.71 -21.77
N GLY A 74 6.23 -0.35 -20.85
CA GLY A 74 6.08 0.89 -20.08
C GLY A 74 6.82 0.82 -18.76
N PRO A 75 6.82 1.91 -18.00
CA PRO A 75 7.55 1.97 -16.73
C PRO A 75 6.85 1.17 -15.63
N ALA A 76 7.62 0.79 -14.62
CA ALA A 76 7.08 0.33 -13.35
C ALA A 76 6.91 1.53 -12.43
N ILE A 77 5.69 1.80 -11.98
CA ILE A 77 5.37 2.90 -11.07
C ILE A 77 5.15 2.31 -9.68
N GLY A 78 5.98 2.74 -8.73
CA GLY A 78 5.95 2.25 -7.35
C GLY A 78 5.24 3.19 -6.39
N PHE A 79 4.47 2.61 -5.49
CA PHE A 79 3.81 3.31 -4.38
C PHE A 79 4.31 2.69 -3.08
N LEU A 80 4.78 3.51 -2.16
CA LEU A 80 5.26 3.05 -0.86
C LEU A 80 4.13 3.17 0.16
N ALA A 81 3.76 2.06 0.77
CA ALA A 81 2.74 2.02 1.82
C ALA A 81 3.41 1.78 3.17
N GLU A 82 3.11 2.64 4.14
CA GLU A 82 3.56 2.54 5.52
C GLU A 82 2.32 2.35 6.39
N TYR A 83 2.45 1.63 7.51
CA TYR A 83 1.27 1.32 8.33
C TYR A 83 1.61 1.00 9.79
N ASP A 84 2.84 1.24 10.25
CA ASP A 84 3.22 1.08 11.64
C ASP A 84 2.76 2.27 12.51
N ALA A 85 2.47 1.97 13.77
CA ALA A 85 2.11 2.95 14.78
C ALA A 85 3.26 3.15 15.76
N LEU A 86 3.18 4.20 16.57
CA LEU A 86 4.19 4.52 17.60
C LEU A 86 3.80 3.93 18.95
N PRO A 87 4.77 3.46 19.74
CA PRO A 87 4.49 2.96 21.09
C PRO A 87 3.83 4.05 21.96
N GLY A 88 2.67 3.70 22.54
CA GLY A 88 1.93 4.60 23.43
C GLY A 88 1.23 5.79 22.79
N LEU A 89 1.45 6.02 21.49
CA LEU A 89 0.88 7.17 20.76
C LEU A 89 -0.07 6.77 19.64
N GLY A 90 -0.06 5.51 19.24
CA GLY A 90 -0.88 5.06 18.12
C GLY A 90 -0.40 5.64 16.78
N HIS A 91 -1.32 5.91 15.87
CA HIS A 91 -1.01 6.43 14.54
C HIS A 91 -0.76 7.95 14.54
N ALA A 92 0.15 8.41 15.37
CA ALA A 92 0.50 9.83 15.46
C ALA A 92 1.27 10.34 14.22
N CYS A 93 1.96 9.46 13.49
CA CYS A 93 2.62 9.82 12.24
C CYS A 93 1.68 9.77 11.03
N GLY A 94 0.46 9.28 11.19
CA GLY A 94 -0.51 9.22 10.10
C GLY A 94 -0.29 8.08 9.11
N HIS A 95 0.43 7.02 9.48
CA HIS A 95 0.70 5.89 8.57
C HIS A 95 -0.57 5.15 8.17
N ASN A 96 -1.63 5.19 8.99
CA ASN A 96 -2.95 4.68 8.59
C ASN A 96 -3.47 5.37 7.33
N ILE A 97 -3.18 6.66 7.17
CA ILE A 97 -3.55 7.44 5.98
C ILE A 97 -2.56 7.15 4.84
N ILE A 98 -1.26 7.13 5.14
CA ILE A 98 -0.21 6.93 4.13
C ILE A 98 -0.38 5.58 3.42
N GLY A 99 -0.53 4.49 4.19
CA GLY A 99 -0.72 3.16 3.60
C GLY A 99 -1.97 3.08 2.75
N THR A 100 -3.07 3.62 3.26
CA THR A 100 -4.35 3.63 2.54
C THR A 100 -4.30 4.50 1.28
N ALA A 101 -3.69 5.69 1.36
CA ALA A 101 -3.57 6.60 0.21
C ALA A 101 -2.69 6.01 -0.88
N SER A 102 -1.60 5.32 -0.51
CA SER A 102 -0.72 4.65 -1.47
C SER A 102 -1.47 3.55 -2.22
N VAL A 103 -2.24 2.74 -1.52
CA VAL A 103 -3.07 1.68 -2.13
C VAL A 103 -4.14 2.29 -3.03
N LEU A 104 -4.81 3.35 -2.58
CA LEU A 104 -5.80 4.06 -3.41
C LEU A 104 -5.17 4.63 -4.68
N GLY A 105 -4.00 5.25 -4.57
CA GLY A 105 -3.27 5.77 -5.72
C GLY A 105 -2.89 4.68 -6.72
N ALA A 106 -2.40 3.55 -6.22
CA ALA A 106 -2.03 2.41 -7.04
C ALA A 106 -3.24 1.81 -7.78
N ILE A 107 -4.34 1.59 -7.08
CA ILE A 107 -5.56 1.05 -7.69
C ILE A 107 -6.17 2.07 -8.67
N GLY A 108 -6.07 3.36 -8.35
CA GLY A 108 -6.47 4.42 -9.29
C GLY A 108 -5.67 4.37 -10.58
N LEU A 109 -4.36 4.25 -10.50
CA LEU A 109 -3.51 4.11 -11.70
C LEU A 109 -3.82 2.80 -12.45
N LYS A 110 -4.10 1.73 -11.74
CA LYS A 110 -4.48 0.44 -12.35
C LYS A 110 -5.68 0.59 -13.29
N GLN A 111 -6.60 1.51 -13.01
CA GLN A 111 -7.79 1.73 -13.86
C GLN A 111 -7.42 2.06 -15.30
N VAL A 112 -6.25 2.62 -15.54
CA VAL A 112 -5.81 3.07 -16.87
C VAL A 112 -4.53 2.39 -17.37
N ILE A 113 -3.91 1.54 -16.57
CA ILE A 113 -2.58 0.98 -16.89
C ILE A 113 -2.62 0.12 -18.16
N ASP A 114 -3.74 -0.56 -18.43
CA ASP A 114 -3.90 -1.35 -19.65
C ASP A 114 -4.00 -0.48 -20.91
N GLN A 115 -4.25 0.81 -20.76
CA GLN A 115 -4.30 1.77 -21.87
C GLN A 115 -2.92 2.41 -22.12
N ILE A 116 -2.15 2.65 -21.05
CA ILE A 116 -0.88 3.39 -21.15
C ILE A 116 0.36 2.49 -21.09
N GLY A 117 0.22 1.26 -20.63
CA GLY A 117 1.33 0.31 -20.54
C GLY A 117 2.14 0.43 -19.25
N GLY A 118 2.99 -0.56 -19.01
CA GLY A 118 3.78 -0.66 -17.80
C GLY A 118 3.12 -1.47 -16.71
N LYS A 119 3.56 -1.28 -15.48
CA LYS A 119 3.02 -1.98 -14.31
C LYS A 119 2.96 -1.08 -13.08
N VAL A 120 2.07 -1.47 -12.17
CA VAL A 120 1.87 -0.78 -10.88
C VAL A 120 2.38 -1.68 -9.78
N VAL A 121 3.23 -1.14 -8.90
CA VAL A 121 3.81 -1.90 -7.79
C VAL A 121 3.52 -1.17 -6.49
N VAL A 122 3.02 -1.89 -5.48
CA VAL A 122 2.89 -1.36 -4.12
C VAL A 122 3.88 -2.08 -3.24
N LEU A 123 4.73 -1.33 -2.56
CA LEU A 123 5.70 -1.84 -1.60
C LEU A 123 5.14 -1.59 -0.20
N GLY A 124 4.71 -2.65 0.47
CA GLY A 124 4.32 -2.59 1.88
C GLY A 124 5.57 -2.55 2.75
N CYS A 125 5.79 -1.41 3.41
CA CYS A 125 7.02 -1.13 4.15
C CYS A 125 6.72 -1.04 5.65
N PRO A 126 6.80 -2.17 6.38
CA PRO A 126 6.62 -2.14 7.83
C PRO A 126 7.77 -1.45 8.55
N ALA A 127 7.51 -1.06 9.80
CA ALA A 127 8.50 -0.47 10.71
C ALA A 127 9.22 0.74 10.12
N GLU A 128 8.48 1.67 9.51
CA GLU A 128 9.07 2.87 8.91
C GLU A 128 9.81 3.70 9.98
N GLU A 129 9.24 3.82 11.17
CA GLU A 129 9.84 4.54 12.29
C GLU A 129 10.99 3.76 12.96
N GLY A 130 11.35 2.60 12.42
CA GLY A 130 12.37 1.74 12.97
C GLY A 130 11.82 0.73 13.95
N GLY A 131 12.70 0.08 14.69
CA GLY A 131 12.35 -0.97 15.64
C GLY A 131 13.47 -1.98 15.77
N GLU A 132 13.19 -3.06 16.48
CA GLU A 132 14.20 -4.07 16.82
C GLU A 132 14.86 -4.70 15.58
N ASN A 133 14.09 -4.89 14.51
CA ASN A 133 14.57 -5.45 13.24
C ASN A 133 14.80 -4.39 12.16
N GLY A 134 14.76 -3.12 12.51
CA GLY A 134 14.96 -2.00 11.59
C GLY A 134 13.81 -1.78 10.62
N SER A 135 13.92 -0.73 9.81
CA SER A 135 12.95 -0.36 8.81
C SER A 135 13.02 -1.29 7.59
N ALA A 136 11.87 -1.73 7.09
CA ALA A 136 11.79 -2.57 5.90
C ALA A 136 12.39 -1.88 4.67
N LYS A 137 12.25 -0.57 4.54
CA LYS A 137 12.84 0.18 3.41
C LYS A 137 14.35 -0.03 3.31
N ALA A 138 15.05 -0.04 4.45
CA ALA A 138 16.48 -0.30 4.48
C ALA A 138 16.82 -1.73 4.04
N SER A 139 15.97 -2.69 4.38
CA SER A 139 16.14 -4.09 3.98
C SER A 139 15.85 -4.32 2.50
N TYR A 140 14.88 -3.60 1.94
CA TYR A 140 14.45 -3.76 0.55
C TYR A 140 15.50 -3.28 -0.47
N VAL A 141 16.41 -2.41 -0.08
CA VAL A 141 17.45 -1.89 -0.98
C VAL A 141 18.79 -2.64 -0.87
N LYS A 142 18.86 -3.67 -0.04
CA LYS A 142 20.01 -4.55 0.08
C LYS A 142 19.87 -5.77 -0.80
#